data_5124e2b608bea792aa014052500e279b
#
_entry.id   5124e2b608bea792aa014052500e279b
#
_cell.length_a   1.000
_cell.length_b   1.000
_cell.length_c   1.000
_cell.angle_alpha   90.00
_cell.angle_beta   90.00
_cell.angle_gamma   90.00
#
_symmetry.space_group_name_H-M   'P 1'
#
loop_
_entity.id
_entity.type
_entity.pdbx_description
1 polymer ?
#
loop_
_entity_poly.entity_id
_entity_poly.type
_entity_poly.pdbx_seq_one_letter_code
_entity_poly.pdbx_strand_id
1 'polypeptide(L)'
;LAKYNKSKRGEPAMQHSIDRILTTHAGSIPRGEALGAMLIDQELGKPVDRAKLDELADTRVAHVLAKEAEVGIDSANDGEQGRVGFQTYIPQRMDGFGGVSQRRYGKEFIEFAQFTQRMLARIPNHSKVFDAPEAIGELKYRDTAAIDAEIARYKRLSAPMKSRFSELFMNAPSPGIIATTMLNAHYKSHRDYLDAIAREMHVEYARVVDAGFVLQIDAPDLAMERVLLYQDSSDAEFAKLVEQHVAALNRGLEGLPRDRVRLHVCWGNWEGPHNYDVAMEVILPALYQANVGALGLEFANPRRQHETAALRKHKLPDHMLLIPGVIDCKSNFVEHPEVVAQRIEAVVAAVGDRERVVAGVDCGFGTFVGWEWVTEDVVWAKLKTLRAGADLASARLWGRPH
;
A
#
# COMPACT_ATOMS: atom_id res chain seq x y z
N LEU A 1 12.65 -26.80 -3.37
CA LEU A 1 12.17 -26.21 -2.09
C LEU A 1 13.27 -25.47 -1.31
N ALA A 2 14.56 -25.83 -1.44
CA ALA A 2 15.64 -25.27 -0.63
C ALA A 2 16.22 -23.92 -1.15
N LYS A 3 15.84 -23.45 -2.32
CA LYS A 3 16.46 -22.29 -2.97
C LYS A 3 16.05 -20.91 -2.40
N TYR A 4 14.92 -20.83 -1.70
CA TYR A 4 14.29 -19.53 -1.33
C TYR A 4 13.96 -19.38 0.18
N ASN A 5 14.32 -20.31 1.05
CA ASN A 5 13.64 -20.46 2.34
C ASN A 5 14.29 -19.87 3.60
N LYS A 6 15.32 -19.01 3.55
CA LYS A 6 15.80 -18.38 4.79
C LYS A 6 16.37 -16.97 4.55
N SER A 7 15.84 -15.99 5.27
CA SER A 7 16.48 -14.69 5.47
C SER A 7 17.81 -14.85 6.24
N LYS A 8 18.72 -13.91 6.12
CA LYS A 8 20.02 -13.94 6.86
C LYS A 8 19.85 -14.00 8.39
N ARG A 9 18.65 -13.68 8.93
CA ARG A 9 18.31 -13.73 10.37
C ARG A 9 17.57 -15.01 10.80
N GLY A 10 17.39 -15.98 9.90
CA GLY A 10 16.73 -17.27 10.24
C GLY A 10 15.19 -17.25 10.15
N GLU A 11 14.58 -16.13 9.84
CA GLU A 11 13.14 -16.01 9.58
C GLU A 11 12.81 -16.40 8.13
N PRO A 12 11.59 -16.90 7.84
CA PRO A 12 11.21 -17.28 6.49
C PRO A 12 11.14 -16.03 5.59
N ALA A 13 11.72 -16.11 4.40
CA ALA A 13 11.54 -15.12 3.32
C ALA A 13 10.07 -15.05 2.89
N MET A 14 9.68 -13.97 2.14
CA MET A 14 8.35 -13.87 1.53
C MET A 14 8.02 -15.13 0.72
N GLN A 15 6.76 -15.50 0.72
CA GLN A 15 6.28 -16.71 0.06
C GLN A 15 6.19 -16.55 -1.46
N HIS A 16 6.64 -17.55 -2.19
CA HIS A 16 6.58 -17.67 -3.65
C HIS A 16 5.39 -18.52 -4.09
N SER A 17 4.89 -18.30 -5.29
CA SER A 17 3.83 -19.09 -5.93
C SER A 17 4.38 -20.41 -6.49
N ILE A 18 4.85 -21.33 -5.63
CA ILE A 18 5.58 -22.53 -6.04
C ILE A 18 4.67 -23.56 -6.72
N ASP A 19 3.49 -23.80 -6.15
CA ASP A 19 2.54 -24.83 -6.60
C ASP A 19 1.22 -24.23 -7.10
N ARG A 20 0.95 -22.99 -6.83
CA ARG A 20 -0.20 -22.22 -7.28
C ARG A 20 0.08 -20.73 -7.17
N ILE A 21 -0.70 -19.89 -7.83
CA ILE A 21 -0.68 -18.45 -7.63
C ILE A 21 -1.20 -18.14 -6.22
N LEU A 22 -0.37 -17.52 -5.41
CA LEU A 22 -0.77 -16.98 -4.11
C LEU A 22 -1.54 -15.69 -4.27
N THR A 23 -2.35 -15.33 -3.26
CA THR A 23 -3.19 -14.12 -3.26
C THR A 23 -2.90 -13.23 -2.08
N THR A 24 -2.97 -11.92 -2.29
CA THR A 24 -2.81 -10.89 -1.27
C THR A 24 -3.65 -9.66 -1.62
N HIS A 25 -3.63 -8.64 -0.76
CA HIS A 25 -4.20 -7.31 -1.05
C HIS A 25 -3.25 -6.19 -0.59
N ALA A 26 -3.67 -4.92 -0.71
CA ALA A 26 -2.79 -3.79 -0.41
C ALA A 26 -2.84 -3.32 1.07
N GLY A 27 -3.65 -3.95 1.91
CA GLY A 27 -3.73 -3.69 3.35
C GLY A 27 -5.09 -3.12 3.76
N SER A 28 -5.36 -1.86 3.47
CA SER A 28 -6.53 -1.17 4.01
C SER A 28 -7.88 -1.72 3.55
N ILE A 29 -8.75 -1.97 4.52
CA ILE A 29 -10.15 -2.41 4.36
C ILE A 29 -11.05 -1.35 5.02
N PRO A 30 -12.30 -1.10 4.53
CA PRO A 30 -13.23 -0.17 5.17
C PRO A 30 -13.36 -0.41 6.67
N ARG A 31 -13.27 0.68 7.50
CA ARG A 31 -13.23 0.56 8.98
C ARG A 31 -14.61 0.33 9.60
N GLY A 32 -15.66 0.55 8.84
CA GLY A 32 -17.01 0.60 9.36
C GLY A 32 -17.31 1.90 10.12
N GLU A 33 -18.57 2.25 10.20
CA GLU A 33 -19.03 3.57 10.65
C GLU A 33 -18.59 3.92 12.09
N ALA A 34 -18.81 3.01 13.03
CA ALA A 34 -18.56 3.28 14.45
C ALA A 34 -17.06 3.51 14.75
N LEU A 35 -16.18 2.65 14.21
CA LEU A 35 -14.75 2.81 14.38
C LEU A 35 -14.23 4.02 13.61
N GLY A 36 -14.70 4.22 12.38
CA GLY A 36 -14.33 5.34 11.54
C GLY A 36 -14.61 6.69 12.18
N ALA A 37 -15.80 6.87 12.76
CA ALA A 37 -16.18 8.10 13.46
C ALA A 37 -15.22 8.41 14.64
N MET A 38 -14.86 7.40 15.44
CA MET A 38 -13.95 7.61 16.56
C MET A 38 -12.50 7.91 16.11
N LEU A 39 -12.04 7.29 15.02
CA LEU A 39 -10.72 7.57 14.46
C LEU A 39 -10.64 9.00 13.90
N ILE A 40 -11.70 9.49 13.25
CA ILE A 40 -11.81 10.88 12.79
C ILE A 40 -11.81 11.84 13.99
N ASP A 41 -12.61 11.57 15.02
CA ASP A 41 -12.64 12.43 16.21
C ASP A 41 -11.27 12.50 16.90
N GLN A 42 -10.55 11.38 16.97
CA GLN A 42 -9.18 11.35 17.48
C GLN A 42 -8.22 12.18 16.61
N GLU A 43 -8.30 12.08 15.28
CA GLU A 43 -7.46 12.85 14.36
C GLU A 43 -7.72 14.36 14.49
N LEU A 44 -8.98 14.74 14.73
CA LEU A 44 -9.39 16.11 14.97
C LEU A 44 -9.05 16.64 16.37
N GLY A 45 -8.40 15.82 17.21
CA GLY A 45 -8.03 16.18 18.59
C GLY A 45 -9.22 16.27 19.55
N LYS A 46 -10.37 15.71 19.19
CA LYS A 46 -11.52 15.63 20.09
C LYS A 46 -11.32 14.54 21.16
N PRO A 47 -11.95 14.64 22.34
CA PRO A 47 -11.92 13.59 23.34
C PRO A 47 -12.52 12.28 22.79
N VAL A 48 -11.79 11.16 22.93
CA VAL A 48 -12.28 9.82 22.57
C VAL A 48 -12.11 8.87 23.75
N ASP A 49 -13.07 7.97 23.92
CA ASP A 49 -12.93 6.85 24.84
C ASP A 49 -11.95 5.82 24.28
N ARG A 50 -10.74 5.80 24.85
CA ARG A 50 -9.66 4.92 24.41
C ARG A 50 -9.99 3.45 24.53
N ALA A 51 -10.65 3.05 25.62
CA ALA A 51 -11.03 1.65 25.83
C ALA A 51 -12.03 1.19 24.76
N LYS A 52 -13.00 2.05 24.44
CA LYS A 52 -13.98 1.77 23.37
C LYS A 52 -13.36 1.75 21.99
N LEU A 53 -12.43 2.66 21.71
CA LEU A 53 -11.69 2.68 20.44
C LEU A 53 -10.90 1.38 20.25
N ASP A 54 -10.19 0.93 21.29
CA ASP A 54 -9.42 -0.32 21.25
C ASP A 54 -10.31 -1.55 21.10
N GLU A 55 -11.46 -1.61 21.78
CA GLU A 55 -12.45 -2.68 21.63
C GLU A 55 -12.99 -2.76 20.20
N LEU A 56 -13.32 -1.61 19.59
CA LEU A 56 -13.81 -1.55 18.22
C LEU A 56 -12.71 -1.96 17.23
N ALA A 57 -11.48 -1.49 17.42
CA ALA A 57 -10.36 -1.88 16.58
C ALA A 57 -10.07 -3.39 16.68
N ASP A 58 -10.11 -3.97 17.88
CA ASP A 58 -9.98 -5.42 18.09
C ASP A 58 -11.06 -6.20 17.34
N THR A 59 -12.32 -5.78 17.49
CA THR A 59 -13.46 -6.40 16.82
C THR A 59 -13.33 -6.35 15.30
N ARG A 60 -12.88 -5.21 14.76
CA ARG A 60 -12.72 -5.02 13.32
C ARG A 60 -11.53 -5.80 12.76
N VAL A 61 -10.39 -5.82 13.43
CA VAL A 61 -9.23 -6.65 13.02
C VAL A 61 -9.60 -8.13 13.02
N ALA A 62 -10.29 -8.62 14.06
CA ALA A 62 -10.77 -10.00 14.10
C ALA A 62 -11.74 -10.32 12.95
N HIS A 63 -12.65 -9.40 12.62
CA HIS A 63 -13.55 -9.52 11.49
C HIS A 63 -12.82 -9.60 10.16
N VAL A 64 -11.85 -8.70 9.91
CA VAL A 64 -11.04 -8.69 8.67
C VAL A 64 -10.31 -10.02 8.51
N LEU A 65 -9.59 -10.49 9.53
CA LEU A 65 -8.89 -11.76 9.50
C LEU A 65 -9.81 -12.96 9.22
N ALA A 66 -10.99 -12.98 9.83
CA ALA A 66 -11.98 -14.03 9.58
C ALA A 66 -12.45 -14.02 8.12
N LYS A 67 -12.71 -12.83 7.57
CA LYS A 67 -13.14 -12.65 6.18
C LYS A 67 -12.03 -13.01 5.18
N GLU A 68 -10.79 -12.58 5.41
CA GLU A 68 -9.64 -12.96 4.58
C GLU A 68 -9.47 -14.49 4.52
N ALA A 69 -9.59 -15.17 5.67
CA ALA A 69 -9.53 -16.62 5.73
C ALA A 69 -10.73 -17.30 5.03
N GLU A 70 -11.94 -16.70 5.13
CA GLU A 70 -13.15 -17.18 4.46
C GLU A 70 -13.00 -17.13 2.93
N VAL A 71 -12.49 -16.00 2.39
CA VAL A 71 -12.34 -15.80 0.95
C VAL A 71 -11.04 -16.41 0.38
N GLY A 72 -10.14 -16.93 1.23
CA GLY A 72 -8.95 -17.65 0.80
C GLY A 72 -7.76 -16.78 0.43
N ILE A 73 -7.57 -15.64 1.11
CA ILE A 73 -6.35 -14.83 0.98
C ILE A 73 -5.17 -15.54 1.63
N ASP A 74 -4.01 -15.58 0.96
CA ASP A 74 -2.80 -16.26 1.43
C ASP A 74 -1.90 -15.39 2.29
N SER A 75 -1.68 -14.14 1.89
CA SER A 75 -0.90 -13.15 2.64
C SER A 75 -1.86 -12.09 3.19
N ALA A 76 -2.10 -12.13 4.50
CA ALA A 76 -3.15 -11.40 5.20
C ALA A 76 -2.63 -10.16 5.95
N ASN A 77 -3.56 -9.24 6.28
CA ASN A 77 -3.28 -7.97 6.95
C ASN A 77 -4.33 -7.69 8.04
N ASP A 78 -4.04 -6.76 8.95
CA ASP A 78 -5.00 -6.29 9.95
C ASP A 78 -6.07 -5.32 9.40
N GLY A 79 -6.05 -5.07 8.08
CA GLY A 79 -6.95 -4.15 7.40
C GLY A 79 -6.70 -2.68 7.72
N GLU A 80 -5.59 -2.35 8.37
CA GLU A 80 -5.27 -1.01 8.90
C GLU A 80 -6.39 -0.46 9.80
N GLN A 81 -7.09 -1.33 10.51
CA GLN A 81 -8.30 -0.96 11.25
C GLN A 81 -8.04 0.01 12.41
N GLY A 82 -6.79 0.10 12.91
CA GLY A 82 -6.39 1.04 13.95
C GLY A 82 -5.99 2.44 13.43
N ARG A 83 -6.04 2.69 12.12
CA ARG A 83 -5.53 3.92 11.51
C ARG A 83 -6.62 4.67 10.73
N VAL A 84 -6.64 6.00 10.87
CA VAL A 84 -7.57 6.87 10.11
C VAL A 84 -7.22 6.94 8.63
N GLY A 85 -5.94 6.80 8.29
CA GLY A 85 -5.41 6.75 6.94
C GLY A 85 -4.00 6.18 6.94
N PHE A 86 -3.51 5.76 5.78
CA PHE A 86 -2.24 5.03 5.67
C PHE A 86 -1.00 5.87 6.01
N GLN A 87 -1.03 7.21 5.91
CA GLN A 87 0.09 8.09 6.28
C GLN A 87 -0.32 9.22 7.26
N THR A 88 -1.61 9.54 7.41
CA THR A 88 -2.05 10.69 8.22
C THR A 88 -1.87 10.48 9.74
N TYR A 89 -1.58 9.25 10.16
CA TYR A 89 -1.26 8.95 11.56
C TYR A 89 0.15 9.38 11.98
N ILE A 90 1.06 9.64 11.04
CA ILE A 90 2.47 9.92 11.32
C ILE A 90 2.70 11.12 12.26
N PRO A 91 2.01 12.27 12.11
CA PRO A 91 2.17 13.38 13.03
C PRO A 91 1.78 13.05 14.49
N GLN A 92 0.99 12.00 14.70
CA GLN A 92 0.66 11.53 16.04
C GLN A 92 1.83 10.76 16.69
N ARG A 93 2.82 10.30 15.90
CA ARG A 93 3.98 9.52 16.33
C ARG A 93 5.31 10.26 16.28
N MET A 94 5.37 11.40 15.57
CA MET A 94 6.59 12.20 15.42
C MET A 94 6.39 13.62 15.92
N ASP A 95 7.41 14.17 16.57
CA ASP A 95 7.55 15.60 16.84
C ASP A 95 8.06 16.31 15.57
N GLY A 96 7.92 17.63 15.54
CA GLY A 96 8.39 18.48 14.45
C GLY A 96 7.34 18.82 13.40
N PHE A 97 6.14 18.25 13.47
CA PHE A 97 5.01 18.59 12.61
C PHE A 97 4.07 19.62 13.25
N GLY A 98 3.57 20.57 12.45
CA GLY A 98 2.61 21.59 12.86
C GLY A 98 2.17 22.44 11.66
N GLY A 99 1.39 23.50 11.89
CA GLY A 99 0.88 24.31 10.78
C GLY A 99 -0.05 23.55 9.83
N VAL A 100 -0.14 23.98 8.57
CA VAL A 100 -0.97 23.36 7.53
C VAL A 100 -0.23 23.42 6.19
N SER A 101 -0.01 22.28 5.57
CA SER A 101 0.58 22.15 4.23
C SER A 101 -0.33 22.76 3.16
N GLN A 102 0.24 23.61 2.32
CA GLN A 102 -0.43 24.21 1.17
C GLN A 102 -0.17 23.37 -0.10
N ARG A 103 -0.89 22.25 -0.25
CA ARG A 103 -0.75 21.40 -1.43
C ARG A 103 -1.52 21.98 -2.62
N ARG A 104 -0.95 21.82 -3.82
CA ARG A 104 -1.61 22.21 -5.08
C ARG A 104 -2.63 21.16 -5.49
N TYR A 105 -3.73 21.64 -6.08
CA TYR A 105 -4.63 20.73 -6.80
C TYR A 105 -3.98 20.28 -8.12
N GLY A 106 -4.13 18.99 -8.46
CA GLY A 106 -3.67 18.45 -9.71
C GLY A 106 -4.42 19.04 -10.92
N LYS A 107 -3.74 19.10 -12.08
CA LYS A 107 -4.32 19.63 -13.34
C LYS A 107 -5.65 18.96 -13.69
N GLU A 108 -5.76 17.67 -13.49
CA GLU A 108 -6.95 16.89 -13.81
C GLU A 108 -8.16 17.37 -13.00
N PHE A 109 -7.98 17.72 -11.72
CA PHE A 109 -9.06 18.23 -10.88
C PHE A 109 -9.56 19.62 -11.31
N ILE A 110 -8.70 20.41 -11.94
CA ILE A 110 -9.04 21.72 -12.51
C ILE A 110 -9.74 21.53 -13.86
N GLU A 111 -9.20 20.68 -14.73
CA GLU A 111 -9.72 20.43 -16.07
C GLU A 111 -11.09 19.75 -16.03
N PHE A 112 -11.26 18.75 -15.17
CA PHE A 112 -12.52 18.02 -15.00
C PHE A 112 -13.33 18.54 -13.80
N ALA A 113 -13.64 19.84 -13.79
CA ALA A 113 -14.29 20.51 -12.66
C ALA A 113 -15.64 19.86 -12.24
N GLN A 114 -16.44 19.34 -13.17
CA GLN A 114 -17.69 18.65 -12.84
C GLN A 114 -17.43 17.33 -12.10
N PHE A 115 -16.42 16.58 -12.53
CA PHE A 115 -15.97 15.37 -11.83
C PHE A 115 -15.50 15.72 -10.42
N THR A 116 -14.61 16.71 -10.28
CA THR A 116 -14.07 17.17 -9.01
C THR A 116 -15.17 17.57 -8.03
N GLN A 117 -16.15 18.36 -8.48
CA GLN A 117 -17.30 18.75 -7.66
C GLN A 117 -18.08 17.53 -7.15
N ARG A 118 -18.33 16.53 -8.00
CA ARG A 118 -19.04 15.31 -7.61
C ARG A 118 -18.22 14.46 -6.65
N MET A 119 -16.92 14.36 -6.89
CA MET A 119 -15.99 13.62 -6.02
C MET A 119 -15.97 14.23 -4.61
N LEU A 120 -15.76 15.55 -4.51
CA LEU A 120 -15.71 16.26 -3.23
C LEU A 120 -17.04 16.19 -2.47
N ALA A 121 -18.18 16.18 -3.16
CA ALA A 121 -19.49 16.03 -2.54
C ALA A 121 -19.73 14.63 -1.92
N ARG A 122 -18.97 13.63 -2.32
CA ARG A 122 -19.04 12.26 -1.77
C ARG A 122 -18.13 12.05 -0.57
N ILE A 123 -17.24 12.99 -0.27
CA ILE A 123 -16.29 12.90 0.83
C ILE A 123 -16.86 13.66 2.03
N PRO A 124 -17.59 12.98 2.94
CA PRO A 124 -18.07 13.60 4.16
C PRO A 124 -16.95 13.59 5.19
N ASN A 125 -16.77 14.65 5.92
CA ASN A 125 -15.89 14.75 7.09
C ASN A 125 -14.44 14.28 6.85
N HIS A 126 -13.61 15.23 6.62
CA HIS A 126 -12.23 15.18 6.22
C HIS A 126 -11.31 14.46 7.21
N SER A 127 -10.69 13.38 6.78
CA SER A 127 -9.36 13.08 7.27
C SER A 127 -8.42 14.24 6.89
N LYS A 128 -7.40 14.53 7.69
CA LYS A 128 -6.45 15.64 7.43
C LYS A 128 -5.59 15.46 6.17
N VAL A 129 -6.11 14.83 5.13
CA VAL A 129 -5.39 14.65 3.85
C VAL A 129 -5.19 15.98 3.14
N PHE A 130 -6.19 16.89 3.22
CA PHE A 130 -6.09 18.22 2.61
C PHE A 130 -5.46 19.25 3.54
N ASP A 131 -5.58 19.04 4.85
CA ASP A 131 -5.06 19.91 5.90
C ASP A 131 -3.94 19.23 6.69
N ALA A 132 -3.11 18.44 6.00
CA ALA A 132 -1.96 17.79 6.60
C ALA A 132 -1.01 18.85 7.21
N PRO A 133 -0.37 18.58 8.35
CA PRO A 133 0.62 19.51 8.88
C PRO A 133 1.85 19.57 7.98
N GLU A 134 2.71 20.56 8.21
CA GLU A 134 4.03 20.68 7.57
C GLU A 134 5.15 20.44 8.59
N ALA A 135 6.35 20.12 8.13
CA ALA A 135 7.52 19.99 9.00
C ALA A 135 8.01 21.42 9.38
N ILE A 136 7.75 21.82 10.63
CA ILE A 136 8.13 23.15 11.18
C ILE A 136 9.32 23.08 12.13
N GLY A 137 9.83 21.89 12.44
CA GLY A 137 10.94 21.64 13.34
C GLY A 137 11.66 20.33 12.99
N GLU A 138 12.70 20.01 13.77
CA GLU A 138 13.41 18.74 13.63
C GLU A 138 12.46 17.57 13.90
N LEU A 139 12.38 16.62 12.96
CA LEU A 139 11.56 15.43 13.12
C LEU A 139 12.22 14.44 14.06
N LYS A 140 11.42 13.91 14.98
CA LYS A 140 11.84 12.87 15.90
C LYS A 140 10.70 11.91 16.21
N TYR A 141 10.91 10.63 15.99
CA TYR A 141 9.99 9.58 16.42
C TYR A 141 9.91 9.58 17.96
N ARG A 142 8.72 9.75 18.54
CA ARG A 142 8.55 9.96 20.00
C ARG A 142 8.88 8.73 20.80
N ASP A 143 8.10 7.68 20.56
CA ASP A 143 8.23 6.38 21.21
C ASP A 143 7.58 5.29 20.35
N THR A 144 7.76 4.04 20.73
CA THR A 144 7.22 2.89 19.98
C THR A 144 5.88 2.39 20.51
N ALA A 145 5.26 3.04 21.50
CA ALA A 145 4.07 2.52 22.18
C ALA A 145 2.91 2.25 21.20
N ALA A 146 2.68 3.15 20.24
CA ALA A 146 1.59 3.01 19.28
C ALA A 146 1.82 1.83 18.32
N ILE A 147 3.01 1.72 17.71
CA ILE A 147 3.32 0.61 16.81
C ILE A 147 3.42 -0.72 17.56
N ASP A 148 3.95 -0.73 18.76
CA ASP A 148 4.03 -1.93 19.61
C ASP A 148 2.63 -2.43 19.99
N ALA A 149 1.67 -1.52 20.25
CA ALA A 149 0.27 -1.87 20.51
C ALA A 149 -0.42 -2.46 19.27
N GLU A 150 -0.22 -1.88 18.08
CA GLU A 150 -0.73 -2.43 16.82
C GLU A 150 -0.17 -3.83 16.54
N ILE A 151 1.13 -4.01 16.68
CA ILE A 151 1.81 -5.31 16.54
C ILE A 151 1.25 -6.34 17.52
N ALA A 152 1.10 -5.96 18.78
CA ALA A 152 0.57 -6.86 19.82
C ALA A 152 -0.88 -7.26 19.54
N ARG A 153 -1.72 -6.32 19.12
CA ARG A 153 -3.11 -6.56 18.66
C ARG A 153 -3.13 -7.57 17.52
N TYR A 154 -2.37 -7.31 16.47
CA TYR A 154 -2.37 -8.14 15.27
C TYR A 154 -1.84 -9.56 15.57
N LYS A 155 -0.74 -9.69 16.34
CA LYS A 155 -0.23 -11.00 16.80
C LYS A 155 -1.28 -11.78 17.59
N ARG A 156 -1.94 -11.14 18.54
CA ARG A 156 -2.94 -11.78 19.39
C ARG A 156 -4.14 -12.28 18.60
N LEU A 157 -4.66 -11.44 17.69
CA LEU A 157 -5.87 -11.76 16.93
C LEU A 157 -5.61 -12.71 15.78
N SER A 158 -4.43 -12.69 15.16
CA SER A 158 -4.06 -13.62 14.09
C SER A 158 -3.62 -15.01 14.59
N ALA A 159 -3.16 -15.13 15.84
CA ALA A 159 -2.61 -16.38 16.37
C ALA A 159 -3.55 -17.59 16.22
N PRO A 160 -4.87 -17.50 16.52
CA PRO A 160 -5.80 -18.63 16.35
C PRO A 160 -5.99 -19.07 14.89
N MET A 161 -5.68 -18.17 13.95
CA MET A 161 -5.92 -18.35 12.51
C MET A 161 -4.63 -18.48 11.70
N LYS A 162 -3.45 -18.52 12.36
CA LYS A 162 -2.14 -18.49 11.72
C LYS A 162 -1.96 -19.58 10.64
N SER A 163 -2.53 -20.77 10.85
CA SER A 163 -2.46 -21.88 9.87
C SER A 163 -3.31 -21.65 8.61
N ARG A 164 -4.18 -20.63 8.59
CA ARG A 164 -5.01 -20.27 7.43
C ARG A 164 -4.27 -19.39 6.44
N PHE A 165 -3.19 -18.76 6.86
CA PHE A 165 -2.41 -17.83 6.07
C PHE A 165 -1.00 -18.37 5.82
N SER A 166 -0.48 -18.13 4.63
CA SER A 166 0.92 -18.43 4.29
C SER A 166 1.86 -17.39 4.88
N GLU A 167 1.37 -16.15 5.02
CA GLU A 167 2.15 -14.99 5.45
C GLU A 167 1.24 -13.91 6.06
N LEU A 168 1.81 -13.11 6.95
CA LEU A 168 1.16 -11.92 7.51
C LEU A 168 2.02 -10.68 7.21
N PHE A 169 1.39 -9.56 6.84
CA PHE A 169 2.09 -8.31 6.58
C PHE A 169 1.47 -7.12 7.32
N MET A 170 2.27 -6.07 7.51
CA MET A 170 1.82 -4.77 8.03
C MET A 170 2.32 -3.65 7.12
N ASN A 171 1.51 -2.59 7.01
CA ASN A 171 1.81 -1.42 6.18
C ASN A 171 2.57 -0.34 6.96
N ALA A 172 3.39 0.43 6.23
CA ALA A 172 3.91 1.72 6.66
C ALA A 172 4.09 2.65 5.45
N PRO A 173 3.93 3.98 5.59
CA PRO A 173 4.15 4.91 4.49
C PRO A 173 5.63 5.06 4.16
N SER A 174 5.93 5.33 2.87
CA SER A 174 7.28 5.69 2.43
C SER A 174 7.72 7.05 2.99
N PRO A 175 9.03 7.32 3.09
CA PRO A 175 9.50 8.67 3.39
C PRO A 175 9.03 9.70 2.36
N GLY A 176 8.90 9.30 1.10
CA GLY A 176 8.47 10.16 0.01
C GLY A 176 7.02 10.61 0.15
N ILE A 177 6.07 9.71 0.45
CA ILE A 177 4.67 10.11 0.63
C ILE A 177 4.48 10.99 1.86
N ILE A 178 5.24 10.77 2.92
CA ILE A 178 5.23 11.67 4.09
C ILE A 178 5.70 13.06 3.65
N ALA A 179 6.83 13.15 2.93
CA ALA A 179 7.40 14.43 2.50
C ALA A 179 6.53 15.20 1.51
N THR A 180 5.76 14.51 0.66
CA THR A 180 4.88 15.15 -0.34
C THR A 180 3.49 15.47 0.21
N THR A 181 3.05 14.78 1.26
CA THR A 181 1.81 15.10 1.98
C THR A 181 2.01 16.19 3.02
N MET A 182 3.08 16.11 3.80
CA MET A 182 3.45 17.03 4.87
C MET A 182 4.64 17.85 4.38
N LEU A 183 4.39 19.05 3.85
CA LEU A 183 5.42 19.81 3.15
C LEU A 183 6.53 20.31 4.09
N ASN A 184 7.70 20.56 3.53
CA ASN A 184 8.87 21.05 4.27
C ASN A 184 8.83 22.55 4.49
N ALA A 185 8.82 22.99 5.75
CA ALA A 185 8.98 24.38 6.17
C ALA A 185 10.21 24.58 7.09
N HIS A 186 11.02 23.54 7.34
CA HIS A 186 12.14 23.59 8.29
C HIS A 186 13.49 23.25 7.68
N TYR A 187 13.59 22.15 6.91
CA TYR A 187 14.85 21.66 6.38
C TYR A 187 15.33 22.48 5.18
N LYS A 188 16.65 22.58 4.99
CA LYS A 188 17.28 23.41 3.94
C LYS A 188 16.97 22.89 2.53
N SER A 189 16.76 21.61 2.36
CA SER A 189 16.48 20.99 1.06
C SER A 189 15.45 19.87 1.20
N HIS A 190 14.82 19.50 0.08
CA HIS A 190 13.94 18.33 0.00
C HIS A 190 14.70 17.04 0.36
N ARG A 191 15.96 16.94 -0.03
CA ARG A 191 16.81 15.80 0.30
C ARG A 191 17.04 15.68 1.82
N ASP A 192 17.41 16.78 2.49
CA ASP A 192 17.63 16.77 3.95
C ASP A 192 16.35 16.35 4.69
N TYR A 193 15.20 16.79 4.19
CA TYR A 193 13.90 16.43 4.73
C TYR A 193 13.59 14.93 4.53
N LEU A 194 13.76 14.39 3.31
CA LEU A 194 13.62 12.97 3.03
C LEU A 194 14.54 12.11 3.91
N ASP A 195 15.79 12.55 4.10
CA ASP A 195 16.77 11.85 4.94
C ASP A 195 16.36 11.84 6.41
N ALA A 196 15.79 12.93 6.91
CA ALA A 196 15.26 13.02 8.26
C ALA A 196 14.07 12.06 8.45
N ILE A 197 13.10 12.08 7.55
CA ILE A 197 11.96 11.16 7.61
C ILE A 197 12.44 9.71 7.55
N ALA A 198 13.33 9.36 6.62
CA ALA A 198 13.82 8.00 6.44
C ALA A 198 14.48 7.46 7.71
N ARG A 199 15.31 8.29 8.38
CA ARG A 199 15.93 7.94 9.65
C ARG A 199 14.91 7.66 10.74
N GLU A 200 13.90 8.51 10.88
CA GLU A 200 12.90 8.38 11.94
C GLU A 200 11.93 7.22 11.67
N MET A 201 11.52 7.02 10.39
CA MET A 201 10.65 5.90 10.01
C MET A 201 11.33 4.53 10.13
N HIS A 202 12.66 4.47 10.10
CA HIS A 202 13.41 3.23 10.35
C HIS A 202 12.98 2.56 11.67
N VAL A 203 12.64 3.34 12.69
CA VAL A 203 12.16 2.83 13.99
C VAL A 203 10.91 1.96 13.80
N GLU A 204 9.93 2.45 13.05
CA GLU A 204 8.67 1.73 12.78
C GLU A 204 8.91 0.52 11.86
N TYR A 205 9.69 0.69 10.80
CA TYR A 205 10.02 -0.38 9.85
C TYR A 205 10.69 -1.57 10.54
N ALA A 206 11.69 -1.28 11.38
CA ALA A 206 12.39 -2.31 12.13
C ALA A 206 11.46 -3.07 13.09
N ARG A 207 10.55 -2.36 13.79
CA ARG A 207 9.58 -2.98 14.70
C ARG A 207 8.66 -3.98 13.99
N VAL A 208 8.17 -3.64 12.80
CA VAL A 208 7.32 -4.55 12.02
C VAL A 208 8.09 -5.80 11.61
N VAL A 209 9.31 -5.64 11.06
CA VAL A 209 10.16 -6.76 10.62
C VAL A 209 10.60 -7.63 11.79
N ASP A 210 11.07 -7.03 12.90
CA ASP A 210 11.50 -7.75 14.11
C ASP A 210 10.32 -8.48 14.79
N ALA A 211 9.09 -8.01 14.55
CA ALA A 211 7.88 -8.70 15.01
C ALA A 211 7.57 -9.98 14.20
N GLY A 212 8.26 -10.22 13.08
CA GLY A 212 8.08 -11.39 12.21
C GLY A 212 7.03 -11.18 11.10
N PHE A 213 6.58 -9.94 10.86
CA PHE A 213 5.71 -9.62 9.74
C PHE A 213 6.53 -9.24 8.49
N VAL A 214 5.95 -9.39 7.31
CA VAL A 214 6.42 -8.71 6.12
C VAL A 214 6.03 -7.24 6.23
N LEU A 215 6.97 -6.34 5.99
CA LEU A 215 6.72 -4.92 5.92
C LEU A 215 6.29 -4.55 4.50
N GLN A 216 5.09 -3.98 4.34
CA GLN A 216 4.71 -3.31 3.10
C GLN A 216 4.96 -1.81 3.23
N ILE A 217 5.73 -1.25 2.32
CA ILE A 217 5.89 0.20 2.19
C ILE A 217 4.91 0.70 1.13
N ASP A 218 4.00 1.59 1.52
CA ASP A 218 3.09 2.26 0.60
C ASP A 218 3.73 3.56 0.11
N ALA A 219 4.02 3.60 -1.19
CA ALA A 219 4.79 4.67 -1.82
C ALA A 219 4.10 5.25 -3.07
N PRO A 220 2.89 5.80 -2.95
CA PRO A 220 2.23 6.45 -4.08
C PRO A 220 2.98 7.70 -4.57
N ASP A 221 3.87 8.28 -3.77
CA ASP A 221 4.76 9.36 -4.17
C ASP A 221 5.60 9.03 -5.41
N LEU A 222 5.90 7.75 -5.63
CA LEU A 222 6.71 7.28 -6.76
C LEU A 222 5.96 7.29 -8.10
N ALA A 223 4.64 7.49 -8.08
CA ALA A 223 3.81 7.57 -9.29
C ALA A 223 2.75 8.70 -9.18
N MET A 224 1.90 8.69 -8.16
CA MET A 224 0.77 9.61 -8.00
C MET A 224 1.19 11.08 -7.98
N GLU A 225 2.31 11.42 -7.37
CA GLU A 225 2.73 12.82 -7.23
C GLU A 225 3.10 13.48 -8.57
N ARG A 226 3.23 12.71 -9.66
CA ARG A 226 3.34 13.23 -11.04
C ARG A 226 2.14 14.09 -11.44
N VAL A 227 0.96 13.77 -10.94
CA VAL A 227 -0.27 14.53 -11.24
C VAL A 227 -0.63 15.56 -10.18
N LEU A 228 0.03 15.55 -9.03
CA LEU A 228 -0.21 16.46 -7.91
C LEU A 228 0.94 17.47 -7.75
N LEU A 229 1.90 17.18 -6.90
CA LEU A 229 2.96 18.12 -6.54
C LEU A 229 3.91 18.41 -7.71
N TYR A 230 4.22 17.40 -8.53
CA TYR A 230 5.17 17.49 -9.64
C TYR A 230 4.51 17.54 -11.03
N GLN A 231 3.29 18.06 -11.10
CA GLN A 231 2.48 18.10 -12.32
C GLN A 231 3.08 18.91 -13.48
N ASP A 232 4.05 19.78 -13.22
CA ASP A 232 4.74 20.59 -14.23
C ASP A 232 6.09 19.99 -14.66
N SER A 233 6.53 18.88 -14.05
CA SER A 233 7.77 18.20 -14.39
C SER A 233 7.65 17.43 -15.70
N SER A 234 8.72 17.36 -16.46
CA SER A 234 8.86 16.36 -17.54
C SER A 234 9.01 14.95 -16.95
N ASP A 235 8.82 13.94 -17.76
CA ASP A 235 9.02 12.55 -17.32
C ASP A 235 10.45 12.28 -16.85
N ALA A 236 11.45 12.89 -17.50
CA ALA A 236 12.85 12.76 -17.11
C ALA A 236 13.15 13.43 -15.74
N GLU A 237 12.53 14.58 -15.45
CA GLU A 237 12.65 15.24 -14.16
C GLU A 237 11.94 14.44 -13.07
N PHE A 238 10.75 13.93 -13.37
CA PHE A 238 10.01 13.09 -12.43
C PHE A 238 10.75 11.78 -12.13
N ALA A 239 11.34 11.12 -13.13
CA ALA A 239 12.17 9.92 -12.91
C ALA A 239 13.32 10.19 -11.93
N LYS A 240 14.00 11.35 -12.02
CA LYS A 240 15.05 11.74 -11.05
C LYS A 240 14.50 11.97 -9.64
N LEU A 241 13.28 12.49 -9.50
CA LEU A 241 12.61 12.62 -8.20
C LEU A 241 12.31 11.22 -7.63
N VAL A 242 11.81 10.29 -8.46
CA VAL A 242 11.60 8.90 -8.05
C VAL A 242 12.91 8.26 -7.58
N GLU A 243 14.03 8.46 -8.28
CA GLU A 243 15.35 7.98 -7.84
C GLU A 243 15.75 8.55 -6.46
N GLN A 244 15.49 9.83 -6.20
CA GLN A 244 15.77 10.45 -4.90
C GLN A 244 14.89 9.86 -3.78
N HIS A 245 13.60 9.65 -4.04
CA HIS A 245 12.67 9.05 -3.10
C HIS A 245 13.03 7.58 -2.80
N VAL A 246 13.37 6.80 -3.83
CA VAL A 246 13.87 5.41 -3.67
C VAL A 246 15.17 5.37 -2.88
N ALA A 247 16.10 6.31 -3.11
CA ALA A 247 17.32 6.41 -2.33
C ALA A 247 17.04 6.72 -0.85
N ALA A 248 16.07 7.59 -0.55
CA ALA A 248 15.63 7.86 0.82
C ALA A 248 14.97 6.64 1.46
N LEU A 249 14.09 5.94 0.72
CA LEU A 249 13.50 4.69 1.17
C LEU A 249 14.58 3.66 1.54
N ASN A 250 15.58 3.47 0.68
CA ASN A 250 16.67 2.54 0.94
C ASN A 250 17.47 2.88 2.21
N ARG A 251 17.62 4.17 2.55
CA ARG A 251 18.20 4.58 3.84
C ARG A 251 17.30 4.20 5.02
N GLY A 252 15.99 4.39 4.88
CA GLY A 252 15.03 3.95 5.90
C GLY A 252 14.99 2.43 6.10
N LEU A 253 15.37 1.66 5.06
CA LEU A 253 15.42 0.19 5.09
C LEU A 253 16.81 -0.37 5.42
N GLU A 254 17.79 0.48 5.76
CA GLU A 254 19.16 0.03 6.01
C GLU A 254 19.20 -1.04 7.14
N GLY A 255 19.91 -2.14 6.87
CA GLY A 255 20.02 -3.27 7.81
C GLY A 255 18.80 -4.20 7.87
N LEU A 256 17.68 -3.87 7.24
CA LEU A 256 16.52 -4.76 7.16
C LEU A 256 16.69 -5.76 6.00
N PRO A 257 16.27 -7.02 6.18
CA PRO A 257 16.34 -8.03 5.13
C PRO A 257 15.32 -7.69 4.03
N ARG A 258 15.79 -7.48 2.80
CA ARG A 258 14.93 -7.09 1.67
C ARG A 258 13.83 -8.09 1.36
N ASP A 259 14.07 -9.38 1.62
CA ASP A 259 13.11 -10.47 1.45
C ASP A 259 11.98 -10.49 2.52
N ARG A 260 11.98 -9.48 3.41
CA ARG A 260 10.93 -9.20 4.38
C ARG A 260 10.23 -7.87 4.11
N VAL A 261 10.56 -7.19 3.01
CA VAL A 261 9.99 -5.90 2.63
C VAL A 261 9.39 -5.98 1.23
N ARG A 262 8.17 -5.49 1.06
CA ARG A 262 7.52 -5.29 -0.23
C ARG A 262 7.15 -3.82 -0.42
N LEU A 263 7.25 -3.33 -1.64
CA LEU A 263 6.95 -1.96 -2.03
C LEU A 263 5.66 -1.93 -2.82
N HIS A 264 4.68 -1.15 -2.39
CA HIS A 264 3.45 -0.91 -3.13
C HIS A 264 3.46 0.49 -3.73
N VAL A 265 3.28 0.58 -5.05
CA VAL A 265 3.23 1.83 -5.81
C VAL A 265 1.90 1.92 -6.54
N CYS A 266 1.16 2.99 -6.29
CA CYS A 266 -0.10 3.27 -6.98
C CYS A 266 -0.11 4.69 -7.56
N TRP A 267 -1.00 4.90 -8.52
CA TRP A 267 -1.17 6.18 -9.22
C TRP A 267 -2.25 7.08 -8.60
N GLY A 268 -2.66 6.74 -7.39
CA GLY A 268 -3.71 7.45 -6.66
C GLY A 268 -5.01 6.64 -6.56
N ASN A 269 -5.57 6.63 -5.35
CA ASN A 269 -6.75 5.83 -5.04
C ASN A 269 -8.03 6.68 -5.08
N TRP A 270 -8.37 7.19 -6.26
CA TRP A 270 -9.65 7.85 -6.53
C TRP A 270 -10.24 7.39 -7.86
N GLU A 271 -11.57 7.34 -7.94
CA GLU A 271 -12.28 7.12 -9.19
C GLU A 271 -12.20 8.41 -10.02
N GLY A 272 -11.30 8.47 -10.99
CA GLY A 272 -11.03 9.68 -11.75
C GLY A 272 -10.50 9.46 -13.16
N PRO A 273 -10.29 10.55 -13.91
CA PRO A 273 -9.83 10.49 -15.29
C PRO A 273 -8.43 9.91 -15.47
N HIS A 274 -7.50 10.18 -14.54
CA HIS A 274 -6.10 9.72 -14.57
C HIS A 274 -5.37 10.02 -15.89
N ASN A 275 -5.67 11.18 -16.51
CA ASN A 275 -5.15 11.54 -17.84
C ASN A 275 -3.66 11.93 -17.84
N TYR A 276 -3.14 12.36 -16.69
CA TYR A 276 -1.79 12.90 -16.53
C TYR A 276 -0.83 11.96 -15.79
N ASP A 277 -1.25 10.72 -15.59
CA ASP A 277 -0.44 9.71 -14.93
C ASP A 277 0.88 9.47 -15.67
N VAL A 278 1.96 9.28 -14.92
CA VAL A 278 3.24 8.83 -15.47
C VAL A 278 3.12 7.39 -16.00
N ALA A 279 3.72 7.10 -17.14
CA ALA A 279 3.81 5.73 -17.63
C ALA A 279 4.73 4.88 -16.73
N MET A 280 4.34 3.62 -16.50
CA MET A 280 5.12 2.68 -15.69
C MET A 280 6.55 2.54 -16.20
N GLU A 281 6.75 2.54 -17.52
CA GLU A 281 8.07 2.46 -18.16
C GLU A 281 9.05 3.54 -17.68
N VAL A 282 8.55 4.74 -17.37
CA VAL A 282 9.39 5.87 -16.92
C VAL A 282 9.95 5.64 -15.53
N ILE A 283 9.18 5.01 -14.64
CA ILE A 283 9.53 4.86 -13.21
C ILE A 283 10.16 3.51 -12.87
N LEU A 284 9.88 2.45 -13.65
CA LEU A 284 10.37 1.09 -13.37
C LEU A 284 11.89 1.00 -13.12
N PRO A 285 12.77 1.67 -13.91
CA PRO A 285 14.21 1.59 -13.67
C PRO A 285 14.64 2.07 -12.27
N ALA A 286 13.95 3.10 -11.75
CA ALA A 286 14.19 3.60 -10.39
C ALA A 286 13.57 2.67 -9.34
N LEU A 287 12.36 2.16 -9.55
CA LEU A 287 11.70 1.22 -8.63
C LEU A 287 12.53 -0.06 -8.42
N TYR A 288 13.20 -0.54 -9.47
CA TYR A 288 14.06 -1.73 -9.38
C TYR A 288 15.33 -1.53 -8.54
N GLN A 289 15.66 -0.28 -8.19
CA GLN A 289 16.75 0.04 -7.27
C GLN A 289 16.33 0.01 -5.79
N ALA A 290 15.03 -0.14 -5.50
CA ALA A 290 14.55 -0.27 -4.14
C ALA A 290 15.06 -1.57 -3.49
N ASN A 291 15.53 -1.47 -2.25
CA ASN A 291 16.05 -2.62 -1.47
C ASN A 291 14.90 -3.46 -0.89
N VAL A 292 14.06 -4.00 -1.76
CA VAL A 292 12.86 -4.78 -1.42
C VAL A 292 12.85 -6.12 -2.15
N GLY A 293 12.11 -7.09 -1.63
CA GLY A 293 11.95 -8.42 -2.22
C GLY A 293 10.71 -8.58 -3.09
N ALA A 294 9.76 -7.62 -3.05
CA ALA A 294 8.59 -7.63 -3.92
C ALA A 294 8.16 -6.21 -4.30
N LEU A 295 7.52 -6.11 -5.46
CA LEU A 295 6.98 -4.86 -6.00
C LEU A 295 5.51 -5.05 -6.34
N GLY A 296 4.62 -4.24 -5.74
CA GLY A 296 3.19 -4.17 -6.01
C GLY A 296 2.88 -3.03 -6.99
N LEU A 297 2.20 -3.34 -8.10
CA LEU A 297 1.87 -2.39 -9.18
C LEU A 297 0.45 -2.61 -9.70
N GLU A 298 -0.21 -1.55 -10.17
CA GLU A 298 -1.56 -1.59 -10.74
C GLU A 298 -1.57 -2.19 -12.16
N PHE A 299 -2.48 -3.16 -12.42
CA PHE A 299 -2.73 -3.72 -13.76
C PHE A 299 -4.23 -4.01 -14.00
N ALA A 300 -5.11 -3.82 -13.02
CA ALA A 300 -6.55 -4.02 -13.21
C ALA A 300 -7.25 -2.78 -13.78
N ASN A 301 -6.79 -1.58 -13.41
CA ASN A 301 -7.33 -0.35 -13.95
C ASN A 301 -7.15 -0.30 -15.48
N PRO A 302 -8.19 0.04 -16.26
CA PRO A 302 -8.10 0.16 -17.73
C PRO A 302 -6.97 1.06 -18.21
N ARG A 303 -6.54 2.03 -17.41
CA ARG A 303 -5.39 2.91 -17.70
C ARG A 303 -4.04 2.20 -17.62
N ARG A 304 -3.94 1.05 -16.90
CA ARG A 304 -2.68 0.34 -16.59
C ARG A 304 -2.57 -1.03 -17.26
N GLN A 305 -3.68 -1.64 -17.62
CA GLN A 305 -3.71 -3.02 -18.14
C GLN A 305 -2.74 -3.27 -19.31
N HIS A 306 -2.50 -2.28 -20.17
CA HIS A 306 -1.58 -2.36 -21.30
C HIS A 306 -0.10 -2.32 -20.87
N GLU A 307 0.22 -1.86 -19.68
CA GLU A 307 1.59 -1.62 -19.20
C GLU A 307 2.36 -2.90 -18.83
N THR A 308 1.76 -4.08 -18.97
CA THR A 308 2.52 -5.36 -19.02
C THR A 308 3.63 -5.33 -20.09
N ALA A 309 3.50 -4.46 -21.11
CA ALA A 309 4.55 -4.23 -22.11
C ALA A 309 5.83 -3.64 -21.47
N ALA A 310 5.71 -2.79 -20.46
CA ALA A 310 6.84 -2.20 -19.75
C ALA A 310 7.66 -3.28 -19.01
N LEU A 311 7.00 -4.31 -18.44
CA LEU A 311 7.67 -5.44 -17.77
C LEU A 311 8.48 -6.31 -18.77
N ARG A 312 8.05 -6.41 -20.03
CA ARG A 312 8.81 -7.11 -21.08
C ARG A 312 10.05 -6.34 -21.51
N LYS A 313 9.97 -5.01 -21.51
CA LYS A 313 11.08 -4.11 -21.86
C LYS A 313 12.09 -3.99 -20.70
N HIS A 314 11.60 -3.86 -19.48
CA HIS A 314 12.39 -3.74 -18.26
C HIS A 314 12.15 -4.98 -17.40
N LYS A 315 13.01 -5.98 -17.58
CA LYS A 315 12.87 -7.27 -16.87
C LYS A 315 12.91 -7.08 -15.35
N LEU A 316 11.95 -7.72 -14.67
CA LEU A 316 11.93 -7.76 -13.21
C LEU A 316 13.23 -8.38 -12.67
N PRO A 317 13.96 -7.71 -11.75
CA PRO A 317 15.16 -8.26 -11.13
C PRO A 317 14.91 -9.66 -10.54
N ASP A 318 15.91 -10.55 -10.67
CA ASP A 318 15.75 -11.97 -10.27
C ASP A 318 15.39 -12.19 -8.80
N HIS A 319 15.75 -11.26 -7.94
CA HIS A 319 15.48 -11.31 -6.51
C HIS A 319 14.09 -10.75 -6.12
N MET A 320 13.33 -10.19 -7.06
CA MET A 320 12.04 -9.57 -6.79
C MET A 320 10.87 -10.48 -7.19
N LEU A 321 9.84 -10.49 -6.36
CA LEU A 321 8.49 -10.92 -6.71
C LEU A 321 7.73 -9.73 -7.31
N LEU A 322 6.73 -10.04 -8.15
CA LEU A 322 5.75 -9.05 -8.59
C LEU A 322 4.39 -9.37 -7.96
N ILE A 323 3.76 -8.34 -7.41
CA ILE A 323 2.39 -8.39 -6.89
C ILE A 323 1.52 -7.52 -7.81
N PRO A 324 1.07 -8.06 -8.97
CA PRO A 324 0.20 -7.30 -9.85
C PRO A 324 -1.17 -7.12 -9.22
N GLY A 325 -1.68 -5.89 -9.22
CA GLY A 325 -3.08 -5.62 -9.02
C GLY A 325 -3.89 -6.18 -10.18
N VAL A 326 -4.72 -7.17 -9.93
CA VAL A 326 -5.60 -7.80 -10.93
C VAL A 326 -7.08 -7.59 -10.61
N ILE A 327 -7.36 -6.91 -9.51
CA ILE A 327 -8.66 -6.42 -9.04
C ILE A 327 -8.61 -4.91 -8.93
N ASP A 328 -9.56 -4.21 -9.53
CA ASP A 328 -9.74 -2.76 -9.37
C ASP A 328 -10.36 -2.44 -7.99
N CYS A 329 -9.81 -1.44 -7.30
CA CYS A 329 -10.27 -1.01 -5.98
C CYS A 329 -11.07 0.30 -6.00
N LYS A 330 -11.38 0.84 -7.17
CA LYS A 330 -12.02 2.15 -7.36
C LYS A 330 -13.46 2.05 -7.84
N SER A 331 -13.91 0.85 -8.26
CA SER A 331 -15.26 0.61 -8.78
C SER A 331 -15.96 -0.55 -8.05
N ASN A 332 -17.30 -0.51 -8.02
CA ASN A 332 -18.12 -1.56 -7.42
C ASN A 332 -18.44 -2.73 -8.39
N PHE A 333 -17.80 -2.80 -9.54
CA PHE A 333 -17.86 -4.01 -10.37
C PHE A 333 -17.10 -5.14 -9.69
N VAL A 334 -17.74 -6.28 -9.51
CA VAL A 334 -17.05 -7.52 -9.13
C VAL A 334 -16.55 -8.16 -10.43
N GLU A 335 -15.27 -8.29 -10.57
CA GLU A 335 -14.64 -8.88 -11.77
C GLU A 335 -15.07 -10.32 -11.96
N HIS A 336 -15.21 -10.77 -13.22
CA HIS A 336 -15.39 -12.18 -13.49
C HIS A 336 -14.08 -12.93 -13.24
N PRO A 337 -14.09 -14.13 -12.60
CA PRO A 337 -12.85 -14.89 -12.31
C PRO A 337 -11.99 -15.14 -13.56
N GLU A 338 -12.61 -15.32 -14.72
CA GLU A 338 -11.90 -15.47 -16.00
C GLU A 338 -11.06 -14.24 -16.38
N VAL A 339 -11.59 -13.03 -16.14
CA VAL A 339 -10.86 -11.77 -16.39
C VAL A 339 -9.66 -11.67 -15.47
N VAL A 340 -9.83 -12.06 -14.20
CA VAL A 340 -8.74 -12.08 -13.21
C VAL A 340 -7.66 -13.08 -13.64
N ALA A 341 -8.04 -14.29 -14.06
CA ALA A 341 -7.11 -15.30 -14.57
C ALA A 341 -6.32 -14.79 -15.78
N GLN A 342 -6.99 -14.18 -16.77
CA GLN A 342 -6.34 -13.60 -17.95
C GLN A 342 -5.33 -12.51 -17.60
N ARG A 343 -5.64 -11.65 -16.62
CA ARG A 343 -4.71 -10.61 -16.12
C ARG A 343 -3.47 -11.26 -15.48
N ILE A 344 -3.66 -12.29 -14.65
CA ILE A 344 -2.55 -13.02 -14.02
C ILE A 344 -1.67 -13.67 -15.09
N GLU A 345 -2.26 -14.38 -16.07
CA GLU A 345 -1.55 -15.05 -17.15
C GLU A 345 -0.74 -14.06 -18.01
N ALA A 346 -1.31 -12.89 -18.30
CA ALA A 346 -0.63 -11.84 -19.06
C ALA A 346 0.61 -11.31 -18.32
N VAL A 347 0.51 -11.14 -17.01
CA VAL A 347 1.65 -10.71 -16.15
C VAL A 347 2.67 -11.82 -16.03
N VAL A 348 2.27 -13.06 -15.80
CA VAL A 348 3.18 -14.22 -15.76
C VAL A 348 3.96 -14.34 -17.07
N ALA A 349 3.30 -14.17 -18.20
CA ALA A 349 3.96 -14.18 -19.51
C ALA A 349 4.95 -13.00 -19.70
N ALA A 350 4.69 -11.85 -19.08
CA ALA A 350 5.59 -10.70 -19.12
C ALA A 350 6.79 -10.85 -18.19
N VAL A 351 6.61 -11.43 -17.01
CA VAL A 351 7.68 -11.71 -16.04
C VAL A 351 8.53 -12.91 -16.47
N GLY A 352 7.93 -13.91 -17.14
CA GLY A 352 8.59 -15.12 -17.59
C GLY A 352 8.77 -16.19 -16.51
N ASP A 353 8.25 -15.97 -15.30
CA ASP A 353 8.35 -16.90 -14.17
C ASP A 353 7.10 -16.80 -13.29
N ARG A 354 6.26 -17.84 -13.31
CA ARG A 354 5.01 -17.91 -12.56
C ARG A 354 5.22 -17.95 -11.05
N GLU A 355 6.36 -18.50 -10.58
CA GLU A 355 6.65 -18.62 -9.16
C GLU A 355 6.95 -17.26 -8.52
N ARG A 356 7.27 -16.24 -9.33
CA ARG A 356 7.54 -14.88 -8.89
C ARG A 356 6.34 -13.94 -8.98
N VAL A 357 5.13 -14.45 -9.25
CA VAL A 357 3.90 -13.64 -9.34
C VAL A 357 2.95 -14.03 -8.21
N VAL A 358 2.54 -13.03 -7.42
CA VAL A 358 1.52 -13.17 -6.35
C VAL A 358 0.36 -12.25 -6.70
N ALA A 359 -0.83 -12.78 -6.92
CA ALA A 359 -1.98 -11.98 -7.35
C ALA A 359 -2.47 -11.05 -6.23
N GLY A 360 -2.61 -9.76 -6.55
CA GLY A 360 -3.02 -8.72 -5.62
C GLY A 360 -4.16 -7.84 -6.15
N VAL A 361 -4.34 -6.71 -5.51
CA VAL A 361 -5.30 -5.65 -5.89
C VAL A 361 -4.54 -4.36 -6.26
N ASP A 362 -5.16 -3.48 -7.05
CA ASP A 362 -4.49 -2.25 -7.53
C ASP A 362 -4.08 -1.32 -6.37
N CYS A 363 -4.91 -1.19 -5.35
CA CYS A 363 -4.64 -0.36 -4.16
C CYS A 363 -5.49 -0.84 -2.97
N GLY A 364 -5.44 -0.15 -1.82
CA GLY A 364 -6.29 -0.41 -0.67
C GLY A 364 -7.76 -0.07 -0.91
N PHE A 365 -8.68 -0.78 -0.26
CA PHE A 365 -10.11 -0.51 -0.35
C PHE A 365 -10.60 0.54 0.66
N GLY A 366 -9.81 0.85 1.67
CA GLY A 366 -10.16 1.80 2.72
C GLY A 366 -8.98 2.71 3.07
N THR A 367 -8.37 3.37 2.08
CA THR A 367 -7.15 4.19 2.21
C THR A 367 -7.26 5.26 3.28
N PHE A 368 -8.41 5.93 3.35
CA PHE A 368 -8.78 6.91 4.38
C PHE A 368 -10.20 6.65 4.86
N VAL A 369 -10.44 6.85 6.13
CA VAL A 369 -11.79 6.76 6.69
C VAL A 369 -12.70 7.79 6.01
N GLY A 370 -13.86 7.34 5.53
CA GLY A 370 -14.83 8.17 4.81
C GLY A 370 -14.53 8.38 3.32
N TRP A 371 -13.49 7.74 2.79
CA TRP A 371 -13.10 7.80 1.36
C TRP A 371 -13.18 6.43 0.70
N GLU A 372 -14.11 5.61 1.12
CA GLU A 372 -14.32 4.30 0.55
C GLU A 372 -15.11 4.41 -0.76
N TRP A 373 -14.48 4.04 -1.88
CA TRP A 373 -15.12 3.95 -3.19
C TRP A 373 -15.94 2.68 -3.35
N VAL A 374 -15.51 1.62 -2.67
CA VAL A 374 -16.10 0.28 -2.73
C VAL A 374 -16.66 -0.07 -1.36
N THR A 375 -17.91 -0.51 -1.32
CA THR A 375 -18.55 -0.94 -0.06
C THR A 375 -17.96 -2.25 0.45
N GLU A 376 -17.96 -2.45 1.77
CA GLU A 376 -17.28 -3.59 2.39
C GLU A 376 -17.76 -4.96 1.88
N ASP A 377 -19.05 -5.12 1.65
CA ASP A 377 -19.62 -6.35 1.11
C ASP A 377 -19.12 -6.65 -0.31
N VAL A 378 -18.96 -5.61 -1.14
CA VAL A 378 -18.38 -5.72 -2.49
C VAL A 378 -16.87 -6.00 -2.40
N VAL A 379 -16.15 -5.44 -1.43
CA VAL A 379 -14.72 -5.76 -1.20
C VAL A 379 -14.55 -7.27 -1.01
N TRP A 380 -15.33 -7.89 -0.14
CA TRP A 380 -15.23 -9.33 0.11
C TRP A 380 -15.61 -10.17 -1.12
N ALA A 381 -16.61 -9.74 -1.90
CA ALA A 381 -16.95 -10.37 -3.18
C ALA A 381 -15.78 -10.28 -4.19
N LYS A 382 -15.11 -9.13 -4.28
CA LYS A 382 -13.91 -8.93 -5.13
C LYS A 382 -12.74 -9.82 -4.69
N LEU A 383 -12.44 -9.89 -3.40
CA LEU A 383 -11.36 -10.75 -2.88
C LEU A 383 -11.67 -12.24 -3.07
N LYS A 384 -12.93 -12.66 -2.95
CA LYS A 384 -13.36 -14.00 -3.31
C LYS A 384 -13.12 -14.29 -4.80
N THR A 385 -13.39 -13.32 -5.66
CA THR A 385 -13.13 -13.42 -7.10
C THR A 385 -11.63 -13.43 -7.41
N LEU A 386 -10.82 -12.68 -6.68
CA LEU A 386 -9.35 -12.76 -6.76
C LEU A 386 -8.87 -14.20 -6.55
N ARG A 387 -9.35 -14.87 -5.48
CA ARG A 387 -8.99 -16.27 -5.20
C ARG A 387 -9.46 -17.20 -6.33
N ALA A 388 -10.71 -17.09 -6.77
CA ALA A 388 -11.25 -17.91 -7.84
C ALA A 388 -10.46 -17.73 -9.17
N GLY A 389 -10.12 -16.51 -9.54
CA GLY A 389 -9.29 -16.23 -10.72
C GLY A 389 -7.86 -16.76 -10.59
N ALA A 390 -7.27 -16.67 -9.40
CA ALA A 390 -5.95 -17.22 -9.13
C ALA A 390 -5.96 -18.76 -9.20
N ASP A 391 -7.05 -19.43 -8.79
CA ASP A 391 -7.22 -20.89 -8.94
C ASP A 391 -7.33 -21.28 -10.42
N LEU A 392 -8.11 -20.55 -11.22
CA LEU A 392 -8.21 -20.76 -12.67
C LEU A 392 -6.84 -20.60 -13.35
N ALA A 393 -6.12 -19.51 -13.08
CA ALA A 393 -4.78 -19.28 -13.62
C ALA A 393 -3.80 -20.38 -13.18
N SER A 394 -3.87 -20.80 -11.91
CA SER A 394 -3.02 -21.87 -11.39
C SER A 394 -3.24 -23.20 -12.12
N ALA A 395 -4.50 -23.61 -12.32
CA ALA A 395 -4.80 -24.82 -13.05
C ALA A 395 -4.19 -24.81 -14.46
N ARG A 396 -4.28 -23.70 -15.16
CA ARG A 396 -3.72 -23.53 -16.51
C ARG A 396 -2.19 -23.48 -16.51
N LEU A 397 -1.60 -22.71 -15.60
CA LEU A 397 -0.16 -22.54 -15.53
C LEU A 397 0.59 -23.79 -15.07
N TRP A 398 -0.02 -24.63 -14.22
CA TRP A 398 0.58 -25.90 -13.76
C TRP A 398 0.02 -27.14 -14.47
N GLY A 399 -0.87 -26.97 -15.46
CA GLY A 399 -1.42 -28.10 -16.23
C GLY A 399 -2.29 -29.05 -15.38
N ARG A 400 -3.01 -28.54 -14.39
CA ARG A 400 -3.90 -29.32 -13.55
C ARG A 400 -5.33 -29.31 -14.11
N PRO A 401 -6.09 -30.43 -14.02
CA PRO A 401 -7.51 -30.39 -14.35
C PRO A 401 -8.26 -29.47 -13.36
N HIS A 402 -9.31 -28.82 -13.85
CA HIS A 402 -10.25 -28.00 -13.07
C HIS A 402 -11.19 -28.88 -12.23
#